data_8d1a42d3326a76776ca0722135f847a3
#
_entry.id   8d1a42d3326a76776ca0722135f847a3
#
_cell.length_a   1.000
_cell.length_b   1.000
_cell.length_c   1.000
_cell.angle_alpha   90.00
_cell.angle_beta   90.00
_cell.angle_gamma   90.00
#
_symmetry.space_group_name_H-M   'P 1'
#
loop_
_entity.id
_entity.type
_entity.pdbx_description
1 polymer ?
#
loop_
_entity_poly.entity_id
_entity_poly.type
_entity_poly.pdbx_seq_one_letter_code
_entity_poly.pdbx_strand_id
1 'polypeptide(L)'
;MTPRAFQAQPLDNVATLIDDADHGSVDIIGAERRVVAALEAISRGHKIALRDVGADEAVIKLGARIGHATRAIRQGEWVHLHNLASDLDARSGTLDLHSGAPTDTDSAYA
;
A
#
# COMPACT_ATOMS: atom_id res chain seq x y z
N MET A 1 20.23 -10.47 -5.88
CA MET A 1 19.72 -10.25 -4.52
C MET A 1 18.22 -10.10 -4.54
N THR A 2 17.53 -10.72 -3.63
CA THR A 2 16.07 -10.65 -3.60
C THR A 2 15.63 -9.34 -2.95
N PRO A 3 14.75 -8.58 -3.60
CA PRO A 3 14.24 -7.35 -3.00
C PRO A 3 13.44 -7.67 -1.74
N ARG A 4 13.39 -6.71 -0.83
CA ARG A 4 12.70 -6.86 0.44
C ARG A 4 11.59 -5.82 0.56
N ALA A 5 10.56 -6.17 1.32
CA ALA A 5 9.50 -5.24 1.67
C ALA A 5 9.14 -5.42 3.15
N PHE A 6 8.74 -4.37 3.80
CA PHE A 6 8.46 -4.38 5.23
C PHE A 6 6.97 -4.34 5.54
N GLN A 7 6.53 -5.32 6.33
CA GLN A 7 5.16 -5.37 6.86
C GLN A 7 5.23 -5.03 8.35
N ALA A 8 4.63 -3.94 8.75
CA ALA A 8 4.76 -3.47 10.14
C ALA A 8 3.90 -4.26 11.13
N GLN A 9 2.69 -4.62 10.75
CA GLN A 9 1.74 -5.30 11.63
C GLN A 9 1.14 -6.51 10.93
N PRO A 10 0.76 -7.55 11.68
CA PRO A 10 0.20 -8.76 11.07
C PRO A 10 -1.06 -8.51 10.24
N LEU A 11 -1.83 -7.48 10.58
CA LEU A 11 -3.05 -7.17 9.86
C LEU A 11 -2.83 -6.41 8.57
N ASP A 12 -1.61 -5.94 8.35
CA ASP A 12 -1.32 -5.18 7.13
C ASP A 12 -1.52 -6.05 5.91
N ASN A 13 -2.20 -5.53 4.91
CA ASN A 13 -2.37 -6.24 3.64
C ASN A 13 -1.50 -5.63 2.54
N VAL A 14 -0.65 -4.69 2.91
CA VAL A 14 0.38 -4.16 2.02
C VAL A 14 1.71 -4.10 2.77
N ALA A 15 2.81 -4.13 2.06
CA ALA A 15 4.14 -3.92 2.61
C ALA A 15 4.83 -2.84 1.79
N THR A 16 5.78 -2.15 2.40
CA THR A 16 6.52 -1.08 1.74
C THR A 16 7.85 -1.61 1.24
N LEU A 17 8.14 -1.42 -0.03
CA LEU A 17 9.38 -1.91 -0.62
C LEU A 17 10.58 -1.18 -0.03
N ILE A 18 11.56 -1.94 0.41
CA ILE A 18 12.83 -1.42 0.90
C ILE A 18 13.78 -1.31 -0.29
N ASP A 19 13.65 -2.23 -1.23
CA ASP A 19 14.47 -2.26 -2.44
C ASP A 19 13.53 -2.19 -3.65
N ASP A 20 14.04 -1.74 -4.79
CA ASP A 20 13.27 -1.78 -6.03
C ASP A 20 13.00 -3.24 -6.38
N ALA A 21 11.80 -3.54 -6.83
CA ALA A 21 11.43 -4.88 -7.27
C ALA A 21 10.98 -4.85 -8.73
N ASP A 22 11.16 -5.98 -9.40
CA ASP A 22 10.61 -6.19 -10.72
C ASP A 22 9.88 -7.53 -10.61
N HIS A 23 9.33 -8.06 -11.68
CA HIS A 23 8.62 -9.33 -11.62
C HIS A 23 9.44 -10.37 -10.84
N GLY A 24 8.80 -11.06 -9.95
CA GLY A 24 9.46 -12.14 -9.20
C GLY A 24 9.39 -11.97 -7.70
N SER A 25 10.11 -12.82 -7.00
CA SER A 25 10.01 -12.93 -5.55
C SER A 25 10.46 -11.69 -4.80
N VAL A 26 9.68 -11.33 -3.81
CA VAL A 26 10.01 -10.26 -2.86
C VAL A 26 9.94 -10.87 -1.46
N ASP A 27 10.98 -10.68 -0.67
CA ASP A 27 11.00 -11.17 0.70
C ASP A 27 10.28 -10.17 1.59
N ILE A 28 9.22 -10.62 2.23
CA ILE A 28 8.49 -9.79 3.17
C ILE A 28 9.09 -10.01 4.55
N ILE A 29 9.48 -8.93 5.20
CA ILE A 29 10.07 -8.97 6.52
C ILE A 29 9.26 -8.10 7.47
N GLY A 30 9.50 -8.22 8.74
CA GLY A 30 8.78 -7.46 9.76
C GLY A 30 7.86 -8.36 10.56
N ALA A 31 6.57 -8.04 10.57
CA ALA A 31 5.61 -8.77 11.39
C ALA A 31 5.53 -10.25 11.04
N GLU A 32 5.58 -10.56 9.76
CA GLU A 32 5.57 -11.94 9.29
C GLU A 32 6.62 -12.12 8.22
N ARG A 33 7.17 -13.33 8.13
CA ARG A 33 8.15 -13.65 7.11
C ARG A 33 7.46 -14.46 6.04
N ARG A 34 7.49 -13.98 4.82
CA ARG A 34 6.87 -14.68 3.70
C ARG A 34 7.48 -14.18 2.40
N VAL A 35 7.16 -14.83 1.31
CA VAL A 35 7.60 -14.42 0.00
C VAL A 35 6.37 -14.14 -0.84
N VAL A 36 6.35 -13.01 -1.53
CA VAL A 36 5.27 -12.63 -2.42
C VAL A 36 5.88 -12.33 -3.79
N ALA A 37 5.28 -12.87 -4.84
CA ALA A 37 5.76 -12.59 -6.19
C ALA A 37 5.21 -11.24 -6.66
N ALA A 38 6.09 -10.32 -6.99
CA ALA A 38 5.69 -9.06 -7.60
C ALA A 38 5.22 -9.33 -9.02
N LEU A 39 4.10 -8.80 -9.40
CA LEU A 39 3.53 -8.99 -10.73
C LEU A 39 3.98 -7.92 -11.71
N GLU A 40 4.67 -6.92 -11.23
CA GLU A 40 5.11 -5.80 -12.03
C GLU A 40 6.26 -5.09 -11.31
N ALA A 41 6.89 -4.15 -11.96
CA ALA A 41 7.94 -3.37 -11.34
C ALA A 41 7.36 -2.45 -10.28
N ILE A 42 7.96 -2.44 -9.11
CA ILE A 42 7.51 -1.59 -8.00
C ILE A 42 8.76 -0.94 -7.39
N SER A 43 8.78 0.37 -7.36
CA SER A 43 9.93 1.11 -6.84
C SER A 43 9.97 1.06 -5.31
N ARG A 44 11.15 1.14 -4.77
CA ARG A 44 11.31 1.23 -3.31
C ARG A 44 10.50 2.39 -2.78
N GLY A 45 9.99 2.26 -1.59
CA GLY A 45 9.13 3.26 -0.96
C GLY A 45 7.66 3.12 -1.34
N HIS A 46 7.36 2.30 -2.34
CA HIS A 46 5.99 2.06 -2.76
C HIS A 46 5.46 0.77 -2.13
N LYS A 47 4.18 0.51 -2.28
CA LYS A 47 3.51 -0.60 -1.60
C LYS A 47 3.26 -1.77 -2.54
N ILE A 48 3.40 -2.97 -2.01
CA ILE A 48 3.05 -4.20 -2.72
C ILE A 48 1.91 -4.87 -1.96
N ALA A 49 0.92 -5.40 -2.67
CA ALA A 49 -0.18 -6.12 -2.05
C ALA A 49 0.29 -7.47 -1.53
N LEU A 50 0.00 -7.76 -0.28
CA LEU A 50 0.41 -9.02 0.35
C LEU A 50 -0.59 -10.13 0.11
N ARG A 51 -1.80 -9.81 -0.30
CA ARG A 51 -2.85 -10.77 -0.65
C ARG A 51 -3.81 -10.09 -1.61
N ASP A 52 -4.78 -10.83 -2.09
CA ASP A 52 -5.81 -10.25 -2.92
C ASP A 52 -6.68 -9.34 -2.06
N VAL A 53 -7.01 -8.19 -2.59
CA VAL A 53 -7.86 -7.20 -1.92
C VAL A 53 -9.02 -6.92 -2.84
N GLY A 54 -10.25 -7.10 -2.35
CA GLY A 54 -11.43 -6.88 -3.17
C GLY A 54 -11.74 -5.40 -3.34
N ALA A 55 -12.50 -5.07 -4.36
CA ALA A 55 -12.95 -3.70 -4.57
C ALA A 55 -13.68 -3.23 -3.30
N ASP A 56 -13.41 -2.00 -2.89
CA ASP A 56 -13.95 -1.38 -1.68
C ASP A 56 -13.43 -1.97 -0.36
N GLU A 57 -12.61 -2.99 -0.42
CA GLU A 57 -12.04 -3.57 0.79
C GLU A 57 -10.99 -2.62 1.37
N ALA A 58 -10.87 -2.60 2.68
CA ALA A 58 -9.91 -1.73 3.36
C ALA A 58 -8.47 -2.09 3.03
N VAL A 59 -7.64 -1.08 2.85
CA VAL A 59 -6.20 -1.24 2.73
C VAL A 59 -5.61 -0.86 4.08
N ILE A 60 -4.82 -1.77 4.66
CA ILE A 60 -4.27 -1.63 6.01
C ILE A 60 -2.75 -1.51 5.94
N LYS A 61 -2.22 -0.48 6.55
CA LYS A 61 -0.78 -0.25 6.64
C LYS A 61 -0.47 0.25 8.05
N LEU A 62 0.58 -0.28 8.65
CA LEU A 62 0.98 0.10 10.01
C LEU A 62 -0.15 -0.15 11.01
N GLY A 63 -0.94 -1.17 10.78
CA GLY A 63 -2.06 -1.53 11.64
C GLY A 63 -3.27 -0.62 11.50
N ALA A 64 -3.28 0.30 10.57
CA ALA A 64 -4.37 1.26 10.41
C ALA A 64 -4.93 1.23 9.00
N ARG A 65 -6.21 1.48 8.90
CA ARG A 65 -6.84 1.62 7.60
C ARG A 65 -6.41 2.94 6.97
N ILE A 66 -5.77 2.86 5.82
CA ILE A 66 -5.33 4.06 5.12
C ILE A 66 -6.27 4.42 3.96
N GLY A 67 -7.15 3.54 3.59
CA GLY A 67 -8.07 3.78 2.49
C GLY A 67 -8.78 2.51 2.08
N HIS A 68 -9.25 2.48 0.86
CA HIS A 68 -9.91 1.31 0.30
C HIS A 68 -9.48 1.09 -1.14
N ALA A 69 -9.58 -0.15 -1.59
CA ALA A 69 -9.26 -0.48 -2.97
C ALA A 69 -10.35 0.07 -3.88
N THR A 70 -9.98 0.73 -4.96
CA THR A 70 -10.95 1.27 -5.92
C THR A 70 -11.36 0.23 -6.94
N ARG A 71 -10.65 -0.88 -6.96
CA ARG A 71 -10.92 -2.04 -7.80
C ARG A 71 -10.24 -3.24 -7.16
N ALA A 72 -10.48 -4.42 -7.65
CA ALA A 72 -9.81 -5.60 -7.13
C ALA A 72 -8.30 -5.50 -7.35
N ILE A 73 -7.53 -5.82 -6.33
CA ILE A 73 -6.07 -5.81 -6.38
C ILE A 73 -5.60 -7.23 -6.13
N ARG A 74 -4.67 -7.71 -6.94
CA ARG A 74 -4.13 -9.06 -6.76
C ARG A 74 -2.88 -9.02 -5.90
N GLN A 75 -2.62 -10.11 -5.20
CA GLN A 75 -1.38 -10.26 -4.45
C GLN A 75 -0.20 -10.00 -5.40
N GLY A 76 0.73 -9.18 -4.97
CA GLY A 76 1.90 -8.85 -5.78
C GLY A 76 1.76 -7.62 -6.66
N GLU A 77 0.58 -7.01 -6.72
CA GLU A 77 0.42 -5.79 -7.50
C GLU A 77 0.94 -4.57 -6.76
N TRP A 78 1.34 -3.60 -7.51
CA TRP A 78 1.71 -2.29 -6.98
C TRP A 78 0.44 -1.58 -6.51
N VAL A 79 0.43 -1.13 -5.27
CA VAL A 79 -0.70 -0.42 -4.69
C VAL A 79 -0.36 1.06 -4.59
N HIS A 80 -1.12 1.87 -5.29
CA HIS A 80 -0.89 3.31 -5.30
C HIS A 80 -2.20 4.01 -5.70
N LEU A 81 -2.13 5.25 -6.10
CA LEU A 81 -3.33 6.05 -6.37
C LEU A 81 -4.22 5.50 -7.47
N HIS A 82 -3.69 4.67 -8.35
CA HIS A 82 -4.49 4.06 -9.42
C HIS A 82 -5.46 2.99 -8.93
N ASN A 83 -5.23 2.43 -7.76
CA ASN A 83 -6.08 1.36 -7.21
C ASN A 83 -6.41 1.52 -5.73
N LEU A 84 -5.98 2.62 -5.12
CA LEU A 84 -6.22 2.90 -3.71
C LEU A 84 -6.75 4.33 -3.58
N ALA A 85 -7.87 4.48 -2.94
CA ALA A 85 -8.38 5.80 -2.60
C ALA A 85 -8.26 5.99 -1.09
N SER A 86 -7.85 7.16 -0.69
CA SER A 86 -7.67 7.49 0.71
C SER A 86 -9.00 7.86 1.36
N ASP A 87 -9.30 7.24 2.47
CA ASP A 87 -10.45 7.65 3.26
C ASP A 87 -10.16 9.00 3.88
N LEU A 88 -8.90 9.26 4.16
CA LEU A 88 -8.50 10.50 4.75
C LEU A 88 -8.67 11.65 3.74
N ASP A 89 -8.34 11.39 2.47
CA ASP A 89 -8.53 12.38 1.43
C ASP A 89 -10.01 12.73 1.28
N ALA A 90 -10.85 11.75 1.36
CA ALA A 90 -12.28 11.97 1.25
C ALA A 90 -12.76 12.89 2.38
N ARG A 91 -12.24 12.66 3.58
CA ARG A 91 -12.60 13.52 4.68
C ARG A 91 -12.03 14.90 4.56
N SER A 92 -10.80 14.97 4.11
CA SER A 92 -10.14 16.25 3.94
C SER A 92 -10.86 17.10 2.92
N GLY A 93 -11.31 16.48 1.86
CA GLY A 93 -12.05 17.18 0.86
C GLY A 93 -13.29 17.84 1.44
N THR A 94 -13.77 17.29 2.53
CA THR A 94 -14.93 17.82 3.15
C THR A 94 -14.57 18.89 4.11
N LEU A 95 -13.49 18.70 4.86
CA LEU A 95 -13.19 19.55 5.87
C LEU A 95 -12.50 20.72 5.44
N ASP A 96 -11.67 20.60 4.60
CA ASP A 96 -10.71 21.40 4.47
C ASP A 96 -10.82 22.24 3.46
N LEU A 97 -11.81 22.47 3.08
CA LEU A 97 -11.91 23.35 2.22
C LEU A 97 -10.99 24.43 2.38
N HIS A 98 -10.47 24.61 3.54
CA HIS A 98 -9.76 25.78 3.78
C HIS A 98 -8.39 25.59 4.14
N SER A 99 -8.04 24.46 4.45
CA SER A 99 -6.81 24.39 5.13
C SER A 99 -5.67 23.88 4.36
N GLY A 100 -5.83 23.39 3.26
CA GLY A 100 -4.73 22.82 2.58
C GLY A 100 -4.32 21.48 3.12
N ALA A 101 -5.05 21.00 4.03
CA ALA A 101 -4.76 19.72 4.58
C ALA A 101 -4.57 18.64 3.56
N PRO A 102 -5.18 18.68 2.42
CA PRO A 102 -5.01 17.64 1.43
C PRO A 102 -3.58 17.37 1.08
N THR A 103 -2.77 18.38 1.18
CA THR A 103 -1.39 18.22 0.85
C THR A 103 -0.72 17.27 1.81
N ASP A 104 -1.08 17.34 3.05
CA ASP A 104 -0.49 16.47 4.04
C ASP A 104 -0.95 15.06 3.83
N THR A 105 -2.16 14.92 3.35
CA THR A 105 -2.72 13.62 3.11
C THR A 105 -1.93 12.91 2.03
N ASP A 106 -1.55 13.63 1.02
CA ASP A 106 -0.79 13.03 -0.06
C ASP A 106 0.51 12.46 0.45
N SER A 107 1.16 13.16 1.33
CA SER A 107 2.42 12.68 1.83
C SER A 107 2.29 11.37 2.60
N ALA A 108 1.14 11.08 3.11
CA ALA A 108 0.94 9.84 3.85
C ALA A 108 1.04 8.62 2.94
N TYR A 109 0.95 8.79 1.66
CA TYR A 109 0.98 7.66 0.76
C TYR A 109 2.25 7.58 -0.02
N ALA A 110 3.07 8.52 0.10
CA ALA A 110 4.31 8.56 -0.64
C ALA A 110 5.26 7.47 -0.17
#